data_862c12ed3180acdf26a1732332048023
#
_entry.id   862c12ed3180acdf26a1732332048023
#
_cell.length_a   1.000
_cell.length_b   1.000
_cell.length_c   1.000
_cell.angle_alpha   90.00
_cell.angle_beta   90.00
_cell.angle_gamma   90.00
#
_symmetry.space_group_name_H-M   'P 1'
#
loop_
_entity.id
_entity.type
_entity.pdbx_description
1 polymer ?
#
loop_
_entity_poly.entity_id
_entity_poly.type
_entity_poly.pdbx_seq_one_letter_code
_entity_poly.pdbx_strand_id
1 'polypeptide(L)'
;MTRPLAILARIANDVQLMFRRPPRQQYAALCYRVRKKTGELEMLLLTSRDTGRWVIPKGWPMPGKLSHEVAAREAFEEAGVRGTVETEPLGAFSYDKVLKDGIQVPCRVQVYALDVNDLAKNFKEKGERTVEWVSCSEAIKRVREPELRDIILAFERRMTARFAAAEAK
;
A
#
# COMPACT_ATOMS: atom_id res chain seq x y z
N MET A 1 -32.93 7.32 -37.98
CA MET A 1 -32.13 6.10 -38.29
C MET A 1 -31.05 5.92 -37.25
N THR A 2 -31.31 5.11 -36.26
CA THR A 2 -30.35 4.74 -35.19
C THR A 2 -29.30 3.81 -35.79
N ARG A 3 -28.04 4.23 -35.76
CA ARG A 3 -26.91 3.49 -36.32
C ARG A 3 -26.72 2.15 -35.61
N PRO A 4 -26.91 1.00 -36.27
CA PRO A 4 -26.78 -0.33 -35.64
C PRO A 4 -25.38 -0.60 -35.07
N LEU A 5 -24.35 0.07 -35.59
CA LEU A 5 -22.96 0.01 -35.09
C LEU A 5 -22.79 0.55 -33.65
N ALA A 6 -23.57 1.57 -33.26
CA ALA A 6 -23.48 2.13 -31.91
C ALA A 6 -24.11 1.19 -30.86
N ILE A 7 -25.12 0.42 -31.24
CA ILE A 7 -25.76 -0.57 -30.37
C ILE A 7 -24.85 -1.78 -30.18
N LEU A 8 -24.23 -2.27 -31.23
CA LEU A 8 -23.27 -3.39 -31.17
C LEU A 8 -22.01 -3.03 -30.36
N ALA A 9 -21.51 -1.80 -30.49
CA ALA A 9 -20.40 -1.32 -29.69
C ALA A 9 -20.75 -1.20 -28.19
N ARG A 10 -21.97 -0.79 -27.87
CA ARG A 10 -22.46 -0.75 -26.48
C ARG A 10 -22.61 -2.16 -25.91
N ILE A 11 -23.22 -3.08 -26.64
CA ILE A 11 -23.39 -4.48 -26.20
C ILE A 11 -22.02 -5.13 -26.00
N ALA A 12 -21.06 -4.93 -26.90
CA ALA A 12 -19.71 -5.45 -26.77
C ALA A 12 -18.98 -4.88 -25.53
N ASN A 13 -19.17 -3.60 -25.25
CA ASN A 13 -18.61 -2.96 -24.06
C ASN A 13 -19.26 -3.44 -22.77
N ASP A 14 -20.58 -3.61 -22.76
CA ASP A 14 -21.33 -4.12 -21.61
C ASP A 14 -21.01 -5.60 -21.33
N VAL A 15 -20.83 -6.41 -22.38
CA VAL A 15 -20.37 -7.81 -22.26
C VAL A 15 -18.94 -7.85 -21.74
N GLN A 16 -18.05 -6.96 -22.21
CA GLN A 16 -16.67 -6.87 -21.72
C GLN A 16 -16.59 -6.42 -20.26
N LEU A 17 -17.52 -5.56 -19.81
CA LEU A 17 -17.67 -5.16 -18.41
C LEU A 17 -18.21 -6.30 -17.53
N MET A 18 -19.10 -7.15 -18.04
CA MET A 18 -19.60 -8.34 -17.34
C MET A 18 -18.54 -9.41 -17.08
N PHE A 19 -17.48 -9.47 -17.93
CA PHE A 19 -16.37 -10.39 -17.77
C PHE A 19 -15.18 -9.80 -17.01
N ARG A 20 -15.17 -8.51 -16.66
CA ARG A 20 -14.17 -7.93 -15.76
C ARG A 20 -14.38 -8.49 -14.35
N ARG A 21 -13.50 -9.36 -13.92
CA ARG A 21 -13.47 -9.80 -12.53
C ARG A 21 -13.30 -8.57 -11.63
N PRO A 22 -14.13 -8.40 -10.59
CA PRO A 22 -13.97 -7.30 -9.65
C PRO A 22 -12.56 -7.36 -9.04
N PRO A 23 -11.92 -6.21 -8.78
CA PRO A 23 -10.60 -6.19 -8.19
C PRO A 23 -10.65 -6.85 -6.81
N ARG A 24 -9.63 -7.67 -6.51
CA ARG A 24 -9.47 -8.29 -5.21
C ARG A 24 -8.98 -7.27 -4.20
N GLN A 25 -9.61 -7.23 -3.04
CA GLN A 25 -9.24 -6.33 -1.97
C GLN A 25 -7.96 -6.79 -1.25
N GLN A 26 -7.04 -5.87 -1.00
CA GLN A 26 -5.90 -6.02 -0.11
C GLN A 26 -5.82 -4.84 0.87
N TYR A 27 -5.06 -5.02 1.95
CA TYR A 27 -4.80 -3.99 2.96
C TYR A 27 -3.30 -3.84 3.15
N ALA A 28 -2.84 -2.59 3.22
CA ALA A 28 -1.44 -2.24 3.29
C ALA A 28 -1.16 -1.28 4.45
N ALA A 29 0.04 -1.38 5.00
CA ALA A 29 0.55 -0.43 5.97
C ALA A 29 1.61 0.48 5.36
N LEU A 30 1.38 1.79 5.43
CA LEU A 30 2.42 2.79 5.26
C LEU A 30 3.11 2.95 6.61
N CYS A 31 4.18 2.16 6.80
CA CYS A 31 4.96 2.16 8.03
C CYS A 31 5.91 3.35 8.05
N TYR A 32 5.84 4.19 9.05
CA TYR A 32 6.67 5.38 9.18
C TYR A 32 7.29 5.51 10.56
N ARG A 33 8.38 6.26 10.62
CA ARG A 33 9.01 6.71 11.87
C ARG A 33 9.60 8.10 11.67
N VAL A 34 9.82 8.81 12.78
CA VAL A 34 10.59 10.05 12.79
C VAL A 34 11.97 9.77 13.36
N ARG A 35 13.01 10.06 12.60
CA ARG A 35 14.39 9.86 13.05
C ARG A 35 14.71 10.82 14.18
N LYS A 36 14.99 10.30 15.37
CA LYS A 36 15.20 11.09 16.61
C LYS A 36 16.30 12.15 16.49
N LYS A 37 17.37 11.87 15.70
CA LYS A 37 18.51 12.78 15.57
C LYS A 37 18.28 13.95 14.61
N THR A 38 17.50 13.75 13.56
CA THR A 38 17.33 14.72 12.46
C THR A 38 15.91 15.26 12.35
N GLY A 39 14.92 14.63 13.00
CA GLY A 39 13.50 14.96 12.85
C GLY A 39 12.92 14.54 11.49
N GLU A 40 13.69 13.86 10.66
CA GLU A 40 13.25 13.42 9.33
C GLU A 40 12.23 12.31 9.40
N LEU A 41 11.19 12.44 8.58
CA LEU A 41 10.19 11.41 8.35
C LEU A 41 10.76 10.36 7.41
N GLU A 42 10.79 9.12 7.87
CA GLU A 42 11.18 7.96 7.06
C GLU A 42 10.02 6.98 6.96
N MET A 43 9.93 6.31 5.84
CA MET A 43 8.99 5.22 5.63
C MET A 43 9.70 3.95 5.20
N LEU A 44 9.08 2.82 5.50
CA LEU A 44 9.60 1.50 5.19
C LEU A 44 9.11 1.05 3.82
N LEU A 45 10.05 0.69 2.97
CA LEU A 45 9.80 -0.05 1.74
C LEU A 45 10.40 -1.46 1.85
N LEU A 46 9.79 -2.39 1.15
CA LEU A 46 10.31 -3.74 1.01
C LEU A 46 10.18 -4.24 -0.43
N THR A 47 10.97 -5.24 -0.78
CA THR A 47 10.91 -5.83 -2.12
C THR A 47 9.79 -6.87 -2.22
N SER A 48 9.06 -6.87 -3.31
CA SER A 48 8.12 -7.93 -3.65
C SER A 48 8.89 -9.25 -3.91
N ARG A 49 8.40 -10.38 -3.40
CA ARG A 49 9.04 -11.68 -3.59
C ARG A 49 9.04 -12.12 -5.06
N ASP A 50 7.98 -11.78 -5.79
CA ASP A 50 7.81 -12.27 -7.16
C ASP A 50 8.59 -11.44 -8.19
N THR A 51 8.68 -10.12 -7.98
CA THR A 51 9.24 -9.18 -8.97
C THR A 51 10.45 -8.40 -8.49
N GLY A 52 10.77 -8.44 -7.19
CA GLY A 52 11.86 -7.65 -6.59
C GLY A 52 11.63 -6.14 -6.58
N ARG A 53 10.45 -5.65 -7.02
CA ARG A 53 10.13 -4.24 -7.04
C ARG A 53 9.81 -3.71 -5.63
N TRP A 54 10.04 -2.43 -5.41
CA TRP A 54 9.74 -1.76 -4.15
C TRP A 54 8.24 -1.58 -3.95
N VAL A 55 7.77 -2.00 -2.79
CA VAL A 55 6.37 -1.95 -2.36
C VAL A 55 6.28 -1.65 -0.87
N ILE A 56 5.07 -1.40 -0.37
CA ILE A 56 4.76 -1.37 1.06
C ILE A 56 4.20 -2.73 1.51
N PRO A 57 4.29 -3.09 2.80
CA PRO A 57 3.70 -4.32 3.34
C PRO A 57 2.20 -4.39 3.05
N LYS A 58 1.71 -5.51 2.53
CA LYS A 58 0.30 -5.70 2.19
C LYS A 58 -0.09 -7.15 2.03
N GLY A 59 -1.35 -7.43 2.29
CA GLY A 59 -1.88 -8.77 2.10
C GLY A 59 -3.40 -8.84 1.97
N TRP A 60 -3.87 -10.05 1.95
CA TRP A 60 -5.27 -10.39 1.76
C TRP A 60 -6.09 -10.20 3.04
N PRO A 61 -7.41 -9.98 2.94
CA PRO A 61 -8.29 -9.99 4.11
C PRO A 61 -8.10 -11.25 4.95
N MET A 62 -8.14 -11.09 6.26
CA MET A 62 -8.02 -12.19 7.22
C MET A 62 -9.33 -12.36 7.99
N PRO A 63 -9.84 -13.60 8.16
CA PRO A 63 -11.04 -13.85 8.95
C PRO A 63 -10.92 -13.28 10.36
N GLY A 64 -11.97 -12.58 10.82
CA GLY A 64 -12.04 -12.02 12.17
C GLY A 64 -11.17 -10.79 12.43
N LYS A 65 -10.50 -10.22 11.40
CA LYS A 65 -9.70 -9.00 11.54
C LYS A 65 -10.31 -7.84 10.75
N LEU A 66 -10.25 -6.65 11.34
CA LEU A 66 -10.56 -5.41 10.66
C LEU A 66 -9.45 -5.04 9.66
N SER A 67 -9.75 -4.22 8.67
CA SER A 67 -8.83 -3.87 7.57
C SER A 67 -7.50 -3.30 8.05
N HIS A 68 -7.52 -2.38 9.01
CA HIS A 68 -6.30 -1.80 9.59
C HIS A 68 -5.50 -2.82 10.42
N GLU A 69 -6.18 -3.78 11.06
CA GLU A 69 -5.50 -4.87 11.79
C GLU A 69 -4.81 -5.83 10.83
N VAL A 70 -5.40 -6.09 9.65
CA VAL A 70 -4.73 -6.85 8.59
C VAL A 70 -3.49 -6.13 8.10
N ALA A 71 -3.57 -4.82 7.85
CA ALA A 71 -2.42 -4.01 7.44
C ALA A 71 -1.27 -4.09 8.47
N ALA A 72 -1.57 -3.96 9.76
CA ALA A 72 -0.59 -4.08 10.83
C ALA A 72 0.00 -5.50 10.92
N ARG A 73 -0.83 -6.53 10.71
CA ARG A 73 -0.38 -7.93 10.71
C ARG A 73 0.57 -8.22 9.55
N GLU A 74 0.28 -7.75 8.36
CA GLU A 74 1.14 -7.88 7.19
C GLU A 74 2.49 -7.16 7.40
N ALA A 75 2.47 -5.95 7.97
CA ALA A 75 3.69 -5.22 8.31
C ALA A 75 4.58 -6.02 9.30
N PHE A 76 3.96 -6.70 10.26
CA PHE A 76 4.69 -7.57 11.17
C PHE A 76 5.23 -8.83 10.47
N GLU A 77 4.42 -9.52 9.68
CA GLU A 77 4.81 -10.76 9.01
C GLU A 77 5.88 -10.54 7.94
N GLU A 78 5.78 -9.47 7.16
CA GLU A 78 6.70 -9.16 6.06
C GLU A 78 7.97 -8.42 6.49
N ALA A 79 7.91 -7.57 7.52
CA ALA A 79 9.01 -6.68 7.90
C ALA A 79 9.34 -6.62 9.41
N GLY A 80 8.64 -7.38 10.24
CA GLY A 80 8.85 -7.40 11.69
C GLY A 80 8.42 -6.11 12.40
N VAL A 81 7.62 -5.29 11.77
CA VAL A 81 7.19 -3.98 12.29
C VAL A 81 6.14 -4.16 13.36
N ARG A 82 6.31 -3.43 14.48
CA ARG A 82 5.31 -3.25 15.52
C ARG A 82 5.06 -1.76 15.71
N GLY A 83 3.80 -1.39 15.93
CA GLY A 83 3.45 0.01 16.11
C GLY A 83 1.96 0.23 16.25
N THR A 84 1.57 1.49 16.16
CA THR A 84 0.18 1.93 16.26
C THR A 84 -0.36 2.21 14.85
N VAL A 85 -1.36 1.43 14.42
CA VAL A 85 -2.03 1.63 13.13
C VAL A 85 -3.23 2.56 13.29
N GLU A 86 -3.39 3.50 12.36
CA GLU A 86 -4.59 4.34 12.29
C GLU A 86 -5.78 3.53 11.76
N THR A 87 -6.98 3.80 12.26
CA THR A 87 -8.21 3.09 11.86
C THR A 87 -8.79 3.62 10.55
N GLU A 88 -8.53 4.91 10.25
CA GLU A 88 -8.98 5.55 9.00
C GLU A 88 -7.93 5.35 7.90
N PRO A 89 -8.34 4.93 6.69
CA PRO A 89 -7.43 4.75 5.58
C PRO A 89 -6.90 6.07 5.05
N LEU A 90 -5.65 6.08 4.61
CA LEU A 90 -5.03 7.21 3.90
C LEU A 90 -5.57 7.36 2.47
N GLY A 91 -5.98 6.27 1.85
CA GLY A 91 -6.42 6.16 0.48
C GLY A 91 -6.31 4.73 -0.03
N ALA A 92 -6.43 4.58 -1.33
CA ALA A 92 -6.28 3.29 -1.99
C ALA A 92 -5.54 3.43 -3.32
N PHE A 93 -4.84 2.39 -3.73
CA PHE A 93 -4.22 2.29 -5.05
C PHE A 93 -4.54 0.95 -5.71
N SER A 94 -4.39 0.89 -7.00
CA SER A 94 -4.66 -0.31 -7.80
C SER A 94 -3.39 -0.81 -8.47
N TYR A 95 -3.27 -2.13 -8.61
CA TYR A 95 -2.23 -2.77 -9.40
C TYR A 95 -2.69 -4.16 -9.87
N ASP A 96 -2.03 -4.70 -10.88
CA ASP A 96 -2.24 -6.06 -11.32
C ASP A 96 -1.22 -7.00 -10.68
N LYS A 97 -1.71 -7.94 -9.89
CA LYS A 97 -0.88 -8.99 -9.30
C LYS A 97 -0.73 -10.14 -10.30
N VAL A 98 0.50 -10.46 -10.64
CA VAL A 98 0.81 -11.65 -11.42
C VAL A 98 0.89 -12.85 -10.48
N LEU A 99 0.07 -13.86 -10.72
CA LEU A 99 0.08 -15.13 -9.98
C LEU A 99 1.15 -16.07 -10.56
N LYS A 100 1.45 -17.17 -9.83
CA LYS A 100 2.48 -18.15 -10.23
C LYS A 100 2.24 -18.79 -11.60
N ASP A 101 0.99 -18.88 -12.03
CA ASP A 101 0.55 -19.36 -13.35
C ASP A 101 0.56 -18.29 -14.46
N GLY A 102 1.03 -17.08 -14.14
CA GLY A 102 1.08 -15.94 -15.08
C GLY A 102 -0.23 -15.19 -15.22
N ILE A 103 -1.29 -15.62 -14.55
CA ILE A 103 -2.59 -14.91 -14.57
C ILE A 103 -2.45 -13.58 -13.83
N GLN A 104 -2.91 -12.50 -14.47
CA GLN A 104 -3.01 -11.18 -13.86
C GLN A 104 -4.35 -11.04 -13.13
N VAL A 105 -4.28 -10.61 -11.89
CA VAL A 105 -5.46 -10.36 -11.05
C VAL A 105 -5.45 -8.90 -10.62
N PRO A 106 -6.48 -8.11 -10.99
CA PRO A 106 -6.59 -6.74 -10.53
C PRO A 106 -6.78 -6.71 -9.01
N CYS A 107 -5.99 -5.90 -8.33
CA CYS A 107 -6.03 -5.69 -6.89
C CYS A 107 -6.29 -4.21 -6.57
N ARG A 108 -7.15 -3.98 -5.57
CA ARG A 108 -7.33 -2.69 -4.93
C ARG A 108 -6.78 -2.76 -3.52
N VAL A 109 -5.86 -1.88 -3.19
CA VAL A 109 -5.14 -1.88 -1.92
C VAL A 109 -5.52 -0.66 -1.11
N GLN A 110 -6.14 -0.86 0.05
CA GLN A 110 -6.44 0.20 0.99
C GLN A 110 -5.27 0.38 1.95
N VAL A 111 -4.79 1.61 2.12
CA VAL A 111 -3.56 1.95 2.83
C VAL A 111 -3.85 2.60 4.18
N TYR A 112 -3.21 2.12 5.22
CA TYR A 112 -3.29 2.65 6.59
C TYR A 112 -1.94 3.13 7.08
N ALA A 113 -1.89 4.27 7.77
CA ALA A 113 -0.67 4.74 8.42
C ALA A 113 -0.37 3.89 9.65
N LEU A 114 0.91 3.50 9.82
CA LEU A 114 1.39 2.77 10.98
C LEU A 114 2.63 3.46 11.55
N ASP A 115 2.48 4.02 12.75
CA ASP A 115 3.57 4.63 13.51
C ASP A 115 4.41 3.52 14.16
N VAL A 116 5.66 3.39 13.76
CA VAL A 116 6.51 2.28 14.16
C VAL A 116 7.19 2.54 15.50
N ASN A 117 6.90 1.68 16.47
CA ASN A 117 7.46 1.76 17.82
C ASN A 117 8.63 0.80 18.03
N ASP A 118 8.60 -0.37 17.37
CA ASP A 118 9.56 -1.44 17.58
C ASP A 118 9.73 -2.30 16.33
N LEU A 119 10.88 -2.98 16.26
CA LEU A 119 11.21 -3.94 15.19
C LEU A 119 11.53 -5.29 15.84
N ALA A 120 10.74 -6.30 15.49
CA ALA A 120 10.95 -7.66 15.96
C ALA A 120 12.23 -8.27 15.37
N LYS A 121 12.97 -9.00 16.19
CA LYS A 121 14.17 -9.73 15.72
C LYS A 121 13.81 -10.93 14.85
N ASN A 122 12.64 -11.56 15.11
CA ASN A 122 12.15 -12.72 14.41
C ASN A 122 10.71 -12.50 13.97
N PHE A 123 10.43 -12.77 12.69
CA PHE A 123 9.12 -12.66 12.06
C PHE A 123 9.03 -13.60 10.86
N LYS A 124 7.84 -13.85 10.36
CA LYS A 124 7.52 -14.94 9.41
C LYS A 124 8.38 -14.92 8.14
N GLU A 125 8.52 -13.76 7.49
CA GLU A 125 9.22 -13.63 6.20
C GLU A 125 10.62 -13.02 6.34
N LYS A 126 11.25 -13.17 7.52
CA LYS A 126 12.59 -12.65 7.77
C LYS A 126 13.60 -13.25 6.78
N GLY A 127 14.34 -12.37 6.10
CA GLY A 127 15.35 -12.76 5.11
C GLY A 127 14.80 -13.04 3.70
N GLU A 128 13.48 -13.03 3.51
CA GLU A 128 12.87 -13.24 2.19
C GLU A 128 12.79 -11.96 1.35
N ARG A 129 12.94 -10.80 1.99
CA ARG A 129 12.80 -9.49 1.36
C ARG A 129 13.93 -8.56 1.76
N THR A 130 14.31 -7.65 0.87
CA THR A 130 15.10 -6.49 1.25
C THR A 130 14.18 -5.45 1.85
N VAL A 131 14.52 -4.92 3.02
CA VAL A 131 13.75 -3.92 3.76
C VAL A 131 14.61 -2.68 3.95
N GLU A 132 14.12 -1.52 3.57
CA GLU A 132 14.83 -0.24 3.71
C GLU A 132 13.93 0.85 4.30
N TRP A 133 14.54 1.70 5.13
CA TRP A 133 13.96 2.96 5.57
C TRP A 133 14.46 4.07 4.66
N VAL A 134 13.53 4.77 4.05
CA VAL A 134 13.82 5.81 3.06
C VAL A 134 13.02 7.09 3.35
N SER A 135 13.48 8.23 2.82
CA SER A 135 12.70 9.46 2.85
C SER A 135 11.42 9.33 2.00
N CYS A 136 10.42 10.16 2.23
CA CYS A 136 9.21 10.17 1.41
C CYS A 136 9.53 10.45 -0.07
N SER A 137 10.46 11.36 -0.35
CA SER A 137 10.86 11.67 -1.72
C SER A 137 11.51 10.48 -2.43
N GLU A 138 12.32 9.70 -1.72
CA GLU A 138 12.92 8.49 -2.27
C GLU A 138 11.88 7.38 -2.46
N ALA A 139 10.95 7.23 -1.53
CA ALA A 139 9.85 6.27 -1.66
C ALA A 139 9.00 6.53 -2.91
N ILE A 140 8.65 7.81 -3.16
CA ILE A 140 7.91 8.23 -4.35
C ILE A 140 8.62 7.84 -5.65
N LYS A 141 9.95 7.93 -5.69
CA LYS A 141 10.73 7.52 -6.86
C LYS A 141 10.73 6.02 -7.08
N ARG A 142 10.74 5.22 -6.00
CA ARG A 142 10.89 3.76 -6.06
C ARG A 142 9.60 3.02 -6.32
N VAL A 143 8.46 3.48 -5.79
CA VAL A 143 7.18 2.83 -6.01
C VAL A 143 6.65 3.11 -7.42
N ARG A 144 5.93 2.16 -8.00
CA ARG A 144 5.46 2.24 -9.39
C ARG A 144 4.06 2.82 -9.52
N GLU A 145 3.19 2.55 -8.56
CA GLU A 145 1.78 2.92 -8.60
C GLU A 145 1.61 4.44 -8.41
N PRO A 146 1.02 5.17 -9.38
CA PRO A 146 0.83 6.63 -9.26
C PRO A 146 -0.01 7.04 -8.05
N GLU A 147 -1.09 6.31 -7.77
CA GLU A 147 -1.97 6.57 -6.62
C GLU A 147 -1.22 6.38 -5.28
N LEU A 148 -0.30 5.41 -5.20
CA LEU A 148 0.53 5.23 -4.01
C LEU A 148 1.51 6.40 -3.82
N ARG A 149 2.07 6.94 -4.90
CA ARG A 149 2.88 8.16 -4.85
C ARG A 149 2.10 9.35 -4.31
N ASP A 150 0.86 9.51 -4.76
CA ASP A 150 -0.04 10.57 -4.28
C ASP A 150 -0.37 10.41 -2.79
N ILE A 151 -0.61 9.17 -2.34
CA ILE A 151 -0.84 8.86 -0.92
C ILE A 151 0.39 9.22 -0.07
N ILE A 152 1.59 8.86 -0.51
CA ILE A 152 2.84 9.17 0.18
C ILE A 152 3.04 10.69 0.28
N LEU A 153 2.83 11.43 -0.81
CA LEU A 153 2.95 12.87 -0.84
C LEU A 153 1.94 13.57 0.09
N ALA A 154 0.69 13.13 0.07
CA ALA A 154 -0.36 13.66 0.95
C ALA A 154 -0.05 13.36 2.43
N PHE A 155 0.47 12.18 2.72
CA PHE A 155 0.90 11.79 4.06
C PHE A 155 2.07 12.66 4.57
N GLU A 156 3.08 12.88 3.75
CA GLU A 156 4.22 13.76 4.07
C GLU A 156 3.74 15.18 4.43
N ARG A 157 2.85 15.76 3.62
CA ARG A 157 2.26 17.08 3.89
C ARG A 157 1.51 17.10 5.21
N ARG A 158 0.70 16.06 5.50
CA ARG A 158 -0.03 15.93 6.76
C ARG A 158 0.93 15.90 7.97
N MET A 159 2.01 15.14 7.87
CA MET A 159 2.98 15.02 8.95
C MET A 159 3.78 16.31 9.15
N THR A 160 4.18 16.98 8.08
CA THR A 160 4.86 18.28 8.15
C THR A 160 3.98 19.32 8.86
N ALA A 161 2.70 19.39 8.52
CA ALA A 161 1.76 20.28 9.20
C ALA A 161 1.59 19.95 10.70
N ARG A 162 1.56 18.67 11.06
CA ARG A 162 1.49 18.22 12.48
C ARG A 162 2.73 18.63 13.26
N PHE A 163 3.92 18.48 12.69
CA PHE A 163 5.17 18.88 13.36
C PHE A 163 5.24 20.39 13.56
N ALA A 164 4.92 21.18 12.55
CA ALA A 164 4.87 22.65 12.66
C ALA A 164 3.87 23.12 13.75
N ALA A 165 2.72 22.47 13.85
CA ALA A 165 1.72 22.78 14.89
C ALA A 165 2.18 22.36 16.31
N ALA A 166 3.03 21.35 16.43
CA ALA A 166 3.58 20.91 17.72
C ALA A 166 4.69 21.84 18.21
N GLU A 167 5.50 22.40 17.30
CA GLU A 167 6.58 23.37 17.62
C GLU A 167 6.05 24.76 18.02
N ALA A 168 4.82 25.10 17.61
CA ALA A 168 4.18 26.39 17.89
C ALA A 168 3.49 26.47 19.27
N LYS A 169 3.51 25.40 20.07
CA LYS A 169 2.92 25.31 21.43
C LYS A 169 4.00 25.35 22.51
#